data_7bb7c20938cf198eaac20c69556feb12
#
_entry.id   7bb7c20938cf198eaac20c69556feb12
#
_cell.length_a   1.000
_cell.length_b   1.000
_cell.length_c   1.000
_cell.angle_alpha   90.00
_cell.angle_beta   90.00
_cell.angle_gamma   90.00
#
_symmetry.space_group_name_H-M   'P 1'
#
loop_
_entity.id
_entity.type
_entity.pdbx_description
1 polymer ?
#
loop_
_entity_poly.entity_id
_entity_poly.type
_entity_poly.pdbx_seq_one_letter_code
_entity_poly.pdbx_strand_id
1 'polypeptide(L)'
;RSLYVSLLTFMCFSACQGSEELEQSQEKEYTVSIMARIGKTVSGARYLQDHENAIASFSKTDDIGVFMDNDSAVRWIFDGTSWTTEKSVFWKDKNQEHTFYAYYPHSGSKAESKENIKMPSLDSQNGTWENIDQYDFLVASRKLSYDTDLGNVAFSGDYSFKHVLSLLKINIKGEGDMAQAVIDKIRLEGNGLTTQGYYSFETNSITISETPKETFQITPSHTMNNQDVSFYFILNGGENDGNIDPKAVKNHSVNLTIEYTRNNKYYITRRDDLSPGLLSGCIHKYNIVVKDGNVIITGGSISGWTPGNEEEDIVINGEEINPQTNNML
;
A
#
# COMPACT_ATOMS: atom_id res chain seq x y z
N ARG A 1 -35.71 46.92 -90.27
CA ARG A 1 -36.03 46.59 -88.87
C ARG A 1 -34.72 46.27 -88.16
N SER A 2 -34.33 47.25 -87.37
CA SER A 2 -33.03 47.40 -86.82
C SER A 2 -32.92 46.56 -85.51
N LEU A 3 -31.88 45.81 -85.38
CA LEU A 3 -31.51 45.19 -84.07
C LEU A 3 -30.25 45.86 -83.60
N TYR A 4 -30.38 46.59 -82.46
CA TYR A 4 -29.25 47.15 -81.73
C TYR A 4 -28.69 46.06 -80.80
N VAL A 5 -27.44 45.72 -81.04
CA VAL A 5 -26.69 44.91 -80.05
C VAL A 5 -25.88 45.84 -79.20
N SER A 6 -26.26 45.94 -77.94
CA SER A 6 -25.54 46.70 -76.89
C SER A 6 -24.46 45.83 -76.26
N LEU A 7 -23.21 46.20 -76.51
CA LEU A 7 -22.03 45.55 -75.94
C LEU A 7 -21.79 46.10 -74.47
N LEU A 8 -22.12 45.33 -73.48
CA LEU A 8 -21.84 45.68 -72.11
C LEU A 8 -20.45 45.14 -71.74
N THR A 9 -19.52 46.06 -71.52
CA THR A 9 -18.16 45.73 -71.08
C THR A 9 -18.19 45.53 -69.57
N PHE A 10 -17.94 44.29 -69.14
CA PHE A 10 -17.84 43.94 -67.72
C PHE A 10 -16.39 44.17 -67.31
N MET A 11 -16.12 45.19 -66.49
CA MET A 11 -14.84 45.34 -65.75
C MET A 11 -14.83 44.44 -64.56
N CYS A 12 -14.02 43.38 -64.55
CA CYS A 12 -13.71 42.58 -63.38
C CYS A 12 -12.72 43.34 -62.49
N PHE A 13 -13.21 43.86 -61.45
CA PHE A 13 -12.35 44.26 -60.32
C PHE A 13 -11.97 42.96 -59.55
N SER A 14 -10.75 42.51 -59.69
CA SER A 14 -10.16 41.49 -58.83
C SER A 14 -9.86 42.16 -57.49
N ALA A 15 -10.80 42.07 -56.57
CA ALA A 15 -10.52 42.32 -55.16
C ALA A 15 -9.81 41.04 -54.62
N CYS A 16 -8.50 41.12 -54.39
CA CYS A 16 -7.81 40.20 -53.50
C CYS A 16 -8.36 40.42 -52.09
N GLN A 17 -9.37 39.64 -51.72
CA GLN A 17 -9.64 39.38 -50.32
C GLN A 17 -8.60 38.34 -49.86
N GLY A 18 -7.56 38.84 -49.19
CA GLY A 18 -6.76 37.98 -48.34
C GLY A 18 -7.69 37.40 -47.26
N SER A 19 -8.08 36.16 -47.44
CA SER A 19 -8.58 35.37 -46.34
C SER A 19 -7.40 35.21 -45.36
N GLU A 20 -7.35 36.06 -44.35
CA GLU A 20 -6.69 35.67 -43.14
C GLU A 20 -7.47 34.44 -42.67
N GLU A 21 -6.98 33.24 -43.04
CA GLU A 21 -7.25 32.04 -42.28
C GLU A 21 -6.73 32.32 -40.90
N LEU A 22 -7.64 32.65 -39.98
CA LEU A 22 -7.44 32.46 -38.57
C LEU A 22 -7.11 30.99 -38.44
N GLU A 23 -5.81 30.66 -38.45
CA GLU A 23 -5.32 29.43 -37.85
C GLU A 23 -5.82 29.47 -36.41
N GLN A 24 -7.01 28.91 -36.15
CA GLN A 24 -7.33 28.41 -34.83
C GLN A 24 -6.23 27.41 -34.53
N SER A 25 -5.24 27.87 -33.78
CA SER A 25 -4.31 26.96 -33.14
C SER A 25 -5.17 26.04 -32.27
N GLN A 26 -5.51 24.87 -32.83
CA GLN A 26 -6.00 23.79 -31.97
C GLN A 26 -4.90 23.56 -30.98
N GLU A 27 -5.11 24.05 -29.77
CA GLU A 27 -4.25 23.79 -28.63
C GLU A 27 -4.15 22.26 -28.56
N LYS A 28 -2.98 21.74 -28.91
CA LYS A 28 -2.76 20.30 -28.96
C LYS A 28 -2.84 19.80 -27.53
N GLU A 29 -3.95 19.18 -27.18
CA GLU A 29 -4.16 18.61 -25.86
C GLU A 29 -3.18 17.45 -25.64
N TYR A 30 -2.32 17.59 -24.64
CA TYR A 30 -1.33 16.60 -24.26
C TYR A 30 -1.90 15.72 -23.17
N THR A 31 -2.37 14.53 -23.53
CA THR A 31 -2.95 13.58 -22.58
C THR A 31 -1.89 12.96 -21.68
N VAL A 32 -2.24 12.79 -20.40
CA VAL A 32 -1.50 11.99 -19.43
C VAL A 32 -1.81 10.52 -19.67
N SER A 33 -0.80 9.67 -19.66
CA SER A 33 -0.93 8.22 -19.54
C SER A 33 -0.20 7.73 -18.29
N ILE A 34 -0.70 6.66 -17.69
CA ILE A 34 -0.13 6.11 -16.45
C ILE A 34 0.41 4.71 -16.69
N MET A 35 1.60 4.44 -16.16
CA MET A 35 2.12 3.12 -15.93
C MET A 35 2.48 3.01 -14.43
N ALA A 36 1.96 1.99 -13.75
CA ALA A 36 2.21 1.81 -12.33
C ALA A 36 2.66 0.39 -12.00
N ARG A 37 3.64 0.27 -11.11
CA ARG A 37 4.18 -0.99 -10.58
C ARG A 37 4.40 -0.89 -9.09
N ILE A 38 4.39 -2.03 -8.41
CA ILE A 38 4.73 -2.13 -6.99
C ILE A 38 6.15 -2.69 -6.91
N GLY A 39 7.04 -1.98 -6.21
CA GLY A 39 8.45 -2.37 -6.10
C GLY A 39 9.24 -2.31 -7.40
N LYS A 40 10.52 -2.67 -7.34
CA LYS A 40 11.46 -2.61 -8.48
C LYS A 40 11.36 -3.78 -9.47
N THR A 41 10.50 -4.77 -9.26
CA THR A 41 10.43 -5.99 -10.07
C THR A 41 9.81 -5.79 -11.45
N VAL A 42 10.38 -6.46 -12.46
CA VAL A 42 10.23 -6.16 -13.89
C VAL A 42 9.12 -6.95 -14.57
N SER A 43 8.37 -7.84 -13.97
CA SER A 43 7.32 -8.55 -14.71
C SER A 43 6.18 -9.10 -13.89
N GLY A 44 5.05 -8.71 -14.33
CA GLY A 44 3.84 -9.41 -14.67
C GLY A 44 3.18 -10.33 -13.66
N ALA A 45 1.93 -10.05 -13.45
CA ALA A 45 0.89 -10.79 -12.76
C ALA A 45 0.93 -10.69 -11.22
N ARG A 46 -0.11 -10.06 -10.73
CA ARG A 46 -0.45 -10.07 -9.33
C ARG A 46 -0.77 -11.48 -8.91
N TYR A 47 0.19 -12.04 -8.23
CA TYR A 47 -0.04 -13.17 -7.36
C TYR A 47 0.93 -13.02 -6.19
N LEU A 48 0.40 -12.91 -4.99
CA LEU A 48 1.13 -13.14 -3.78
C LEU A 48 1.55 -14.61 -3.77
N GLN A 49 2.38 -15.01 -4.75
CA GLN A 49 2.76 -16.40 -4.96
C GLN A 49 3.78 -16.88 -3.95
N ASP A 50 4.41 -15.94 -3.26
CA ASP A 50 5.37 -16.30 -2.23
C ASP A 50 4.97 -15.62 -0.92
N HIS A 51 4.29 -16.39 -0.06
CA HIS A 51 3.97 -15.98 1.31
C HIS A 51 5.22 -15.62 2.14
N GLU A 52 6.41 -15.82 1.58
CA GLU A 52 7.66 -15.47 2.24
C GLU A 52 8.20 -14.11 1.79
N ASN A 53 7.95 -13.68 0.55
CA ASN A 53 8.53 -12.47 -0.03
C ASN A 53 7.50 -11.39 -0.42
N ALA A 54 6.21 -11.65 -0.23
CA ALA A 54 5.12 -10.69 -0.42
C ALA A 54 5.28 -9.77 -1.67
N ILE A 55 5.59 -10.37 -2.83
CA ILE A 55 5.68 -9.63 -4.10
C ILE A 55 4.27 -9.25 -4.52
N ALA A 56 3.96 -7.97 -4.45
CA ALA A 56 2.68 -7.44 -4.87
C ALA A 56 2.78 -6.87 -6.30
N SER A 57 1.75 -7.12 -7.09
CA SER A 57 1.52 -6.44 -8.36
C SER A 57 0.03 -6.07 -8.46
N PHE A 58 -0.32 -5.10 -9.28
CA PHE A 58 -1.73 -4.72 -9.44
C PHE A 58 -2.54 -5.79 -10.20
N SER A 59 -3.78 -6.01 -9.77
CA SER A 59 -4.76 -6.89 -10.41
C SER A 59 -5.75 -6.10 -11.24
N LYS A 60 -6.39 -6.80 -12.17
CA LYS A 60 -7.54 -6.27 -12.88
C LYS A 60 -8.58 -5.76 -11.88
N THR A 61 -9.09 -4.55 -12.10
CA THR A 61 -10.01 -3.78 -11.28
C THR A 61 -9.40 -3.03 -10.10
N ASP A 62 -8.10 -3.18 -9.83
CA ASP A 62 -7.43 -2.29 -8.90
C ASP A 62 -7.52 -0.85 -9.37
N ASP A 63 -7.64 0.07 -8.43
CA ASP A 63 -7.74 1.47 -8.75
C ASP A 63 -6.79 2.33 -7.89
N ILE A 64 -6.23 3.34 -8.54
CA ILE A 64 -5.35 4.32 -7.90
C ILE A 64 -5.94 5.71 -8.04
N GLY A 65 -5.67 6.56 -7.05
CA GLY A 65 -5.88 8.00 -7.15
C GLY A 65 -4.59 8.69 -7.55
N VAL A 66 -4.64 9.56 -8.55
CA VAL A 66 -3.47 10.30 -9.01
C VAL A 66 -3.75 11.79 -8.97
N PHE A 67 -2.91 12.52 -8.25
CA PHE A 67 -2.87 13.99 -8.23
C PHE A 67 -1.80 14.47 -9.21
N MET A 68 -2.05 15.62 -9.86
CA MET A 68 -1.02 16.40 -10.55
C MET A 68 -0.87 17.73 -9.82
N ASP A 69 0.28 17.96 -9.22
CA ASP A 69 0.58 19.11 -8.33
C ASP A 69 -0.43 19.23 -7.17
N ASN A 70 -1.30 20.24 -7.23
CA ASN A 70 -2.33 20.51 -6.22
C ASN A 70 -3.75 20.27 -6.75
N ASP A 71 -3.90 19.61 -7.90
CA ASP A 71 -5.21 19.28 -8.44
C ASP A 71 -5.88 18.17 -7.61
N SER A 72 -7.18 17.98 -7.78
CA SER A 72 -7.88 16.86 -7.16
C SER A 72 -7.44 15.53 -7.74
N ALA A 73 -7.49 14.47 -6.94
CA ALA A 73 -7.17 13.13 -7.41
C ALA A 73 -8.11 12.67 -8.51
N VAL A 74 -7.54 12.11 -9.56
CA VAL A 74 -8.27 11.42 -10.62
C VAL A 74 -8.11 9.93 -10.42
N ARG A 75 -9.23 9.20 -10.52
CA ARG A 75 -9.28 7.74 -10.42
C ARG A 75 -8.79 7.11 -11.71
N TRP A 76 -7.85 6.17 -11.58
CA TRP A 76 -7.39 5.29 -12.66
C TRP A 76 -7.64 3.84 -12.29
N ILE A 77 -8.12 3.05 -13.23
CA ILE A 77 -8.47 1.63 -13.03
C ILE A 77 -7.57 0.78 -13.92
N PHE A 78 -7.02 -0.28 -13.37
CA PHE A 78 -6.24 -1.25 -14.12
C PHE A 78 -7.15 -2.28 -14.79
N ASP A 79 -7.10 -2.38 -16.11
CA ASP A 79 -7.91 -3.33 -16.88
C ASP A 79 -7.28 -4.74 -16.99
N GLY A 80 -6.09 -4.91 -16.43
CA GLY A 80 -5.24 -6.10 -16.51
C GLY A 80 -4.07 -5.94 -17.48
N THR A 81 -4.03 -4.84 -18.24
CA THR A 81 -2.96 -4.52 -19.21
C THR A 81 -2.51 -3.08 -19.09
N SER A 82 -3.45 -2.16 -18.95
CA SER A 82 -3.22 -0.71 -18.91
C SER A 82 -4.07 -0.03 -17.86
N TRP A 83 -3.64 1.17 -17.48
CA TRP A 83 -4.38 2.05 -16.59
C TRP A 83 -5.28 2.97 -17.42
N THR A 84 -6.56 3.02 -17.07
CA THR A 84 -7.58 3.81 -17.76
C THR A 84 -8.33 4.71 -16.78
N THR A 85 -8.86 5.81 -17.25
CA THR A 85 -9.67 6.75 -16.48
C THR A 85 -10.94 7.14 -17.24
N GLU A 86 -11.99 7.48 -16.51
CA GLU A 86 -13.26 7.92 -17.11
C GLU A 86 -13.16 9.30 -17.78
N LYS A 87 -12.22 10.13 -17.34
CA LYS A 87 -12.01 11.48 -17.84
C LYS A 87 -10.59 11.64 -18.32
N SER A 88 -10.41 12.17 -19.52
CA SER A 88 -9.07 12.53 -20.01
C SER A 88 -8.40 13.52 -19.06
N VAL A 89 -7.15 13.25 -18.74
CA VAL A 89 -6.28 14.13 -17.94
C VAL A 89 -5.24 14.72 -18.89
N PHE A 90 -5.02 16.00 -18.81
CA PHE A 90 -4.11 16.71 -19.70
C PHE A 90 -2.98 17.35 -18.90
N TRP A 91 -1.80 17.35 -19.49
CA TRP A 91 -0.68 18.11 -19.00
C TRP A 91 -1.00 19.61 -19.09
N LYS A 92 -0.66 20.37 -18.05
CA LYS A 92 -0.87 21.83 -18.01
C LYS A 92 0.00 22.56 -19.02
N ASP A 93 1.20 22.05 -19.27
CA ASP A 93 2.14 22.50 -20.28
C ASP A 93 3.14 21.39 -20.62
N LYS A 94 4.05 21.63 -21.58
CA LYS A 94 5.04 20.64 -22.02
C LYS A 94 6.38 20.72 -21.27
N ASN A 95 6.77 21.93 -20.92
CA ASN A 95 8.16 22.25 -20.60
C ASN A 95 8.40 22.28 -19.09
N GLN A 96 7.38 22.59 -18.30
CA GLN A 96 7.51 22.64 -16.85
C GLN A 96 7.41 21.24 -16.25
N GLU A 97 8.14 21.06 -15.16
CA GLU A 97 8.01 19.85 -14.38
C GLU A 97 6.78 19.91 -13.48
N HIS A 98 5.97 18.85 -13.54
CA HIS A 98 4.83 18.62 -12.67
C HIS A 98 5.12 17.46 -11.74
N THR A 99 4.61 17.51 -10.52
CA THR A 99 4.72 16.42 -9.56
C THR A 99 3.43 15.63 -9.54
N PHE A 100 3.57 14.34 -9.81
CA PHE A 100 2.47 13.38 -9.72
C PHE A 100 2.60 12.61 -8.42
N TYR A 101 1.48 12.52 -7.67
CA TYR A 101 1.36 11.75 -6.46
C TYR A 101 0.28 10.70 -6.67
N ALA A 102 0.58 9.46 -6.34
CA ALA A 102 -0.36 8.36 -6.54
C ALA A 102 -0.53 7.54 -5.27
N TYR A 103 -1.75 7.06 -5.01
CA TYR A 103 -2.05 6.22 -3.87
C TYR A 103 -3.02 5.09 -4.25
N TYR A 104 -2.94 3.99 -3.54
CA TYR A 104 -3.79 2.80 -3.67
C TYR A 104 -4.29 2.36 -2.29
N PRO A 105 -5.55 1.91 -2.17
CA PRO A 105 -6.61 1.93 -3.19
C PRO A 105 -7.35 3.28 -3.22
N HIS A 106 -7.79 3.72 -4.38
CA HIS A 106 -8.62 4.92 -4.49
C HIS A 106 -10.04 4.71 -3.98
N SER A 107 -10.66 3.56 -4.31
CA SER A 107 -12.06 3.27 -3.96
C SER A 107 -12.31 3.25 -2.46
N GLY A 108 -11.31 2.84 -1.67
CA GLY A 108 -11.37 2.81 -0.21
C GLY A 108 -10.89 4.10 0.47
N SER A 109 -10.28 5.02 -0.28
CA SER A 109 -9.51 6.14 0.25
C SER A 109 -9.71 7.43 -0.53
N LYS A 110 -10.97 7.78 -0.82
CA LYS A 110 -11.25 9.04 -1.52
C LYS A 110 -10.59 10.21 -0.79
N ALA A 111 -9.70 10.89 -1.50
CA ALA A 111 -8.97 12.03 -0.96
C ALA A 111 -9.31 13.31 -1.72
N GLU A 112 -9.54 14.37 -0.97
CA GLU A 112 -9.75 15.71 -1.53
C GLU A 112 -8.41 16.41 -1.79
N SER A 113 -7.37 16.06 -1.03
CA SER A 113 -6.02 16.59 -1.18
C SER A 113 -4.95 15.53 -0.91
N LYS A 114 -3.75 15.78 -1.44
CA LYS A 114 -2.57 14.92 -1.24
C LYS A 114 -2.02 14.95 0.20
N GLU A 115 -2.45 15.90 1.01
CA GLU A 115 -2.08 16.06 2.42
C GLU A 115 -2.99 15.28 3.37
N ASN A 116 -4.14 14.78 2.86
CA ASN A 116 -5.15 14.16 3.72
C ASN A 116 -5.82 12.97 3.03
N ILE A 117 -5.06 11.90 2.81
CA ILE A 117 -5.55 10.69 2.15
C ILE A 117 -5.94 9.68 3.22
N LYS A 118 -7.24 9.38 3.32
CA LYS A 118 -7.73 8.38 4.28
C LYS A 118 -7.19 7.00 3.91
N MET A 119 -6.50 6.34 4.82
CA MET A 119 -6.08 4.96 4.63
C MET A 119 -7.28 3.98 4.75
N PRO A 120 -7.21 2.76 4.19
CA PRO A 120 -8.20 1.72 4.45
C PRO A 120 -8.38 1.48 5.95
N SER A 121 -9.60 1.16 6.37
CA SER A 121 -9.81 0.76 7.77
C SER A 121 -9.13 -0.58 8.02
N LEU A 122 -8.28 -0.66 9.03
CA LEU A 122 -7.60 -1.89 9.43
C LEU A 122 -8.44 -2.76 10.38
N ASP A 123 -9.70 -2.36 10.62
CA ASP A 123 -10.66 -3.18 11.35
C ASP A 123 -11.00 -4.47 10.58
N SER A 124 -11.45 -5.49 11.29
CA SER A 124 -11.99 -6.72 10.70
C SER A 124 -10.96 -7.62 10.00
N GLN A 125 -9.67 -7.46 10.28
CA GLN A 125 -8.66 -8.44 9.88
C GLN A 125 -8.94 -9.77 10.58
N ASN A 126 -8.82 -10.88 9.83
CA ASN A 126 -9.06 -12.23 10.35
C ASN A 126 -7.78 -13.05 10.51
N GLY A 127 -6.63 -12.48 10.18
CA GLY A 127 -5.33 -13.11 10.29
C GLY A 127 -4.95 -14.04 9.13
N THR A 128 -5.78 -14.17 8.09
CA THR A 128 -5.45 -15.00 6.92
C THR A 128 -4.78 -14.16 5.83
N TRP A 129 -3.97 -14.83 5.01
CA TRP A 129 -3.29 -14.19 3.89
C TRP A 129 -4.27 -13.61 2.87
N GLU A 130 -5.33 -14.33 2.56
CA GLU A 130 -6.34 -13.92 1.59
C GLU A 130 -7.13 -12.67 2.02
N ASN A 131 -7.13 -12.39 3.33
CA ASN A 131 -7.86 -11.25 3.88
C ASN A 131 -7.03 -9.97 3.91
N ILE A 132 -5.68 -10.05 3.89
CA ILE A 132 -4.85 -8.85 4.12
C ILE A 132 -4.76 -7.89 2.94
N ASP A 133 -4.97 -8.36 1.71
CA ASP A 133 -4.84 -7.54 0.49
C ASP A 133 -5.71 -6.28 0.51
N GLN A 134 -6.89 -6.37 1.13
CA GLN A 134 -7.83 -5.26 1.21
C GLN A 134 -7.43 -4.15 2.19
N TYR A 135 -6.41 -4.41 3.03
CA TYR A 135 -5.93 -3.46 4.03
C TYR A 135 -4.64 -2.77 3.61
N ASP A 136 -4.06 -3.18 2.49
CA ASP A 136 -2.80 -2.60 2.03
C ASP A 136 -2.98 -1.17 1.55
N PHE A 137 -1.99 -0.33 1.82
CA PHE A 137 -1.96 1.06 1.41
C PHE A 137 -0.62 1.41 0.80
N LEU A 138 -0.66 1.80 -0.47
CA LEU A 138 0.53 2.06 -1.26
C LEU A 138 0.57 3.50 -1.74
N VAL A 139 1.76 4.04 -1.84
CA VAL A 139 1.99 5.40 -2.37
C VAL A 139 3.16 5.44 -3.35
N ALA A 140 3.10 6.38 -4.27
CA ALA A 140 4.18 6.68 -5.20
C ALA A 140 4.19 8.18 -5.52
N SER A 141 5.36 8.71 -5.85
CA SER A 141 5.47 10.06 -6.38
C SER A 141 6.56 10.15 -7.43
N ARG A 142 6.34 11.01 -8.43
CA ARG A 142 7.32 11.27 -9.48
C ARG A 142 7.17 12.69 -9.99
N LYS A 143 8.30 13.37 -10.21
CA LYS A 143 8.39 14.69 -10.81
C LYS A 143 8.99 14.59 -12.20
N LEU A 144 8.30 15.11 -13.22
CA LEU A 144 8.73 15.08 -14.62
C LEU A 144 7.96 16.11 -15.45
N SER A 145 8.47 16.41 -16.66
CA SER A 145 7.77 17.18 -17.67
C SER A 145 7.19 16.28 -18.77
N TYR A 146 6.27 16.79 -19.56
CA TYR A 146 5.73 16.04 -20.71
C TYR A 146 6.84 15.55 -21.65
N ASP A 147 7.81 16.42 -21.95
CA ASP A 147 8.86 16.11 -22.92
C ASP A 147 9.85 15.03 -22.41
N THR A 148 9.90 14.76 -21.09
CA THR A 148 10.78 13.74 -20.51
C THR A 148 10.36 12.33 -20.95
N ASP A 149 9.06 12.01 -20.88
CA ASP A 149 8.53 10.67 -21.17
C ASP A 149 7.35 10.69 -22.15
N LEU A 150 7.25 11.74 -22.98
CA LEU A 150 6.23 11.92 -24.02
C LEU A 150 4.80 11.75 -23.46
N GLY A 151 4.56 12.31 -22.29
CA GLY A 151 3.26 12.29 -21.63
C GLY A 151 2.98 11.07 -20.75
N ASN A 152 3.88 10.09 -20.71
CA ASN A 152 3.70 8.92 -19.85
C ASN A 152 4.28 9.14 -18.46
N VAL A 153 3.45 9.01 -17.43
CA VAL A 153 3.86 9.05 -16.03
C VAL A 153 4.08 7.62 -15.56
N ALA A 154 5.34 7.20 -15.51
CA ALA A 154 5.70 5.85 -15.10
C ALA A 154 6.07 5.81 -13.62
N PHE A 155 5.19 5.25 -12.78
CA PHE A 155 5.48 4.87 -11.40
C PHE A 155 6.14 3.48 -11.40
N SER A 156 7.43 3.44 -11.73
CA SER A 156 8.23 2.22 -11.85
C SER A 156 9.69 2.45 -11.46
N GLY A 157 10.44 1.38 -11.20
CA GLY A 157 11.80 1.48 -10.70
C GLY A 157 11.87 2.22 -9.36
N ASP A 158 12.66 3.27 -9.26
CA ASP A 158 12.78 4.06 -8.03
C ASP A 158 11.51 4.86 -7.67
N TYR A 159 10.62 5.06 -8.64
CA TYR A 159 9.34 5.75 -8.49
C TYR A 159 8.15 4.79 -8.35
N SER A 160 8.39 3.48 -8.19
CA SER A 160 7.33 2.50 -8.00
C SER A 160 6.57 2.70 -6.69
N PHE A 161 5.36 2.16 -6.63
CA PHE A 161 4.57 2.16 -5.42
C PHE A 161 5.29 1.43 -4.28
N LYS A 162 5.19 2.00 -3.08
CA LYS A 162 5.77 1.48 -1.84
C LYS A 162 4.68 1.27 -0.81
N HIS A 163 4.82 0.23 0.01
CA HIS A 163 3.96 0.01 1.17
C HIS A 163 4.22 1.08 2.23
N VAL A 164 3.16 1.62 2.80
CA VAL A 164 3.24 2.61 3.90
C VAL A 164 3.01 1.94 5.26
N LEU A 165 2.25 0.84 5.26
CA LEU A 165 1.95 0.06 6.45
C LEU A 165 3.02 -1.01 6.69
N SER A 166 2.94 -1.69 7.83
CA SER A 166 3.79 -2.83 8.19
C SER A 166 3.01 -4.12 8.06
N LEU A 167 3.65 -5.18 7.56
CA LEU A 167 3.11 -6.53 7.60
C LEU A 167 3.74 -7.28 8.79
N LEU A 168 2.91 -7.72 9.73
CA LEU A 168 3.31 -8.62 10.81
C LEU A 168 2.87 -10.04 10.46
N LYS A 169 3.84 -10.96 10.36
CA LYS A 169 3.62 -12.40 10.16
C LYS A 169 4.02 -13.14 11.42
N ILE A 170 3.11 -13.89 12.00
CA ILE A 170 3.33 -14.72 13.18
C ILE A 170 3.14 -16.17 12.79
N ASN A 171 4.23 -16.97 12.82
CA ASN A 171 4.19 -18.40 12.62
C ASN A 171 4.10 -19.07 13.98
N ILE A 172 3.10 -19.93 14.18
CA ILE A 172 2.87 -20.64 15.44
C ILE A 172 2.79 -22.12 15.17
N LYS A 173 3.51 -22.92 15.98
CA LYS A 173 3.37 -24.37 16.02
C LYS A 173 3.28 -24.88 17.45
N GLY A 174 2.65 -26.03 17.65
CA GLY A 174 2.64 -26.75 18.92
C GLY A 174 3.64 -27.90 18.91
N GLU A 175 4.36 -28.10 20.01
CA GLU A 175 5.24 -29.27 20.21
C GLU A 175 4.78 -30.08 21.43
N GLY A 176 5.04 -31.40 21.39
CA GLY A 176 4.63 -32.32 22.45
C GLY A 176 3.10 -32.32 22.63
N ASP A 177 2.65 -32.20 23.88
CA ASP A 177 1.23 -32.15 24.19
C ASP A 177 0.50 -30.93 23.60
N MET A 178 1.22 -29.85 23.30
CA MET A 178 0.66 -28.64 22.72
C MET A 178 0.39 -28.77 21.21
N ALA A 179 0.89 -29.81 20.55
CA ALA A 179 0.61 -30.07 19.12
C ALA A 179 -0.88 -30.31 18.81
N GLN A 180 -1.75 -30.36 19.81
CA GLN A 180 -3.21 -30.46 19.62
C GLN A 180 -3.96 -29.39 20.40
N ALA A 181 -3.27 -28.36 20.86
CA ALA A 181 -3.93 -27.22 21.49
C ALA A 181 -4.65 -26.37 20.44
N VAL A 182 -5.76 -25.78 20.84
CA VAL A 182 -6.55 -24.88 19.97
C VAL A 182 -6.16 -23.45 20.29
N ILE A 183 -5.73 -22.69 19.29
CA ILE A 183 -5.54 -21.25 19.43
C ILE A 183 -6.93 -20.60 19.40
N ASP A 184 -7.35 -20.09 20.55
CA ASP A 184 -8.66 -19.46 20.70
C ASP A 184 -8.63 -18.00 20.28
N LYS A 185 -7.51 -17.31 20.62
CA LYS A 185 -7.38 -15.87 20.36
C LYS A 185 -5.92 -15.47 20.19
N ILE A 186 -5.70 -14.53 19.28
CA ILE A 186 -4.46 -13.77 19.14
C ILE A 186 -4.81 -12.30 19.27
N ARG A 187 -4.14 -11.60 20.18
CA ARG A 187 -4.34 -10.18 20.42
C ARG A 187 -3.00 -9.44 20.36
N LEU A 188 -3.02 -8.33 19.63
CA LEU A 188 -1.92 -7.39 19.51
C LEU A 188 -2.33 -6.08 20.18
N GLU A 189 -1.49 -5.56 21.05
CA GLU A 189 -1.70 -4.31 21.78
C GLU A 189 -0.43 -3.47 21.71
N GLY A 190 -0.56 -2.16 21.58
CA GLY A 190 0.62 -1.29 21.58
C GLY A 190 0.31 0.18 21.41
N ASN A 191 1.27 1.00 21.77
CA ASN A 191 1.16 2.44 21.59
C ASN A 191 1.28 2.80 20.10
N GLY A 192 0.42 3.71 19.65
CA GLY A 192 0.44 4.22 18.28
C GLY A 192 -0.21 3.28 17.27
N LEU A 193 -0.71 2.10 17.66
CA LEU A 193 -1.51 1.27 16.79
C LEU A 193 -2.87 1.92 16.55
N THR A 194 -3.31 1.95 15.29
CA THR A 194 -4.62 2.48 14.91
C THR A 194 -5.23 1.67 13.79
N THR A 195 -6.55 1.65 13.74
CA THR A 195 -7.30 1.09 12.62
C THR A 195 -7.67 2.13 11.58
N GLN A 196 -7.46 3.42 11.87
CA GLN A 196 -7.83 4.53 10.99
C GLN A 196 -6.78 5.64 11.05
N GLY A 197 -6.49 6.23 9.91
CA GLY A 197 -5.54 7.33 9.81
C GLY A 197 -5.59 7.99 8.44
N TYR A 198 -4.78 9.03 8.29
CA TYR A 198 -4.64 9.80 7.06
C TYR A 198 -3.17 9.89 6.70
N TYR A 199 -2.86 9.58 5.46
CA TYR A 199 -1.52 9.78 4.91
C TYR A 199 -1.38 11.15 4.27
N SER A 200 -0.21 11.75 4.43
CA SER A 200 0.17 13.00 3.80
C SER A 200 1.45 12.84 2.97
N PHE A 201 1.40 13.25 1.70
CA PHE A 201 2.62 13.34 0.86
C PHE A 201 3.53 14.49 1.27
N GLU A 202 3.06 15.46 2.03
CA GLU A 202 3.89 16.56 2.52
C GLU A 202 4.84 16.09 3.63
N THR A 203 4.31 15.30 4.55
CA THR A 203 5.09 14.77 5.69
C THR A 203 5.60 13.34 5.47
N ASN A 204 5.14 12.64 4.42
CA ASN A 204 5.39 11.22 4.16
C ASN A 204 5.05 10.32 5.35
N SER A 205 4.01 10.67 6.09
CA SER A 205 3.64 9.96 7.31
C SER A 205 2.14 9.80 7.45
N ILE A 206 1.73 8.89 8.35
CA ILE A 206 0.35 8.67 8.72
C ILE A 206 0.05 9.47 9.98
N THR A 207 -0.96 10.34 9.91
CA THR A 207 -1.56 10.97 11.08
C THR A 207 -2.69 10.10 11.59
N ILE A 208 -2.62 9.74 12.87
CA ILE A 208 -3.60 8.90 13.56
C ILE A 208 -4.87 9.72 13.79
N SER A 209 -6.04 9.11 13.58
CA SER A 209 -7.32 9.74 13.95
C SER A 209 -7.44 9.90 15.48
N GLU A 210 -8.33 10.79 15.92
CA GLU A 210 -8.44 11.27 17.32
C GLU A 210 -8.61 10.19 18.40
N THR A 211 -9.03 8.99 18.03
CA THR A 211 -9.18 7.84 18.94
C THR A 211 -8.43 6.63 18.39
N PRO A 212 -7.14 6.49 18.70
CA PRO A 212 -6.39 5.30 18.27
C PRO A 212 -6.98 4.06 18.92
N LYS A 213 -7.18 3.01 18.14
CA LYS A 213 -7.51 1.68 18.65
C LYS A 213 -6.20 0.92 18.79
N GLU A 214 -5.76 0.80 20.00
CA GLU A 214 -4.47 0.20 20.34
C GLU A 214 -4.52 -1.34 20.44
N THR A 215 -5.63 -1.97 20.02
CA THR A 215 -5.84 -3.41 20.12
C THR A 215 -6.40 -4.00 18.83
N PHE A 216 -5.70 -5.00 18.31
CA PHE A 216 -6.15 -5.87 17.22
C PHE A 216 -6.35 -7.28 17.75
N GLN A 217 -7.45 -7.94 17.38
CA GLN A 217 -7.77 -9.26 17.89
C GLN A 217 -8.40 -10.12 16.81
N ILE A 218 -7.96 -11.39 16.74
CA ILE A 218 -8.59 -12.43 15.93
C ILE A 218 -8.92 -13.64 16.81
N THR A 219 -9.89 -14.43 16.38
CA THR A 219 -10.34 -15.66 17.03
C THR A 219 -10.28 -16.82 16.02
N PRO A 220 -9.07 -17.34 15.72
CA PRO A 220 -8.87 -18.27 14.63
C PRO A 220 -9.46 -19.65 14.88
N SER A 221 -9.67 -20.05 16.13
CA SER A 221 -10.14 -21.40 16.52
C SER A 221 -9.33 -22.50 15.80
N HIS A 222 -8.02 -22.32 15.69
CA HIS A 222 -7.13 -23.18 14.93
C HIS A 222 -6.46 -24.23 15.82
N THR A 223 -6.57 -25.51 15.48
CA THR A 223 -5.83 -26.57 16.16
C THR A 223 -4.38 -26.56 15.74
N MET A 224 -3.47 -26.35 16.68
CA MET A 224 -2.02 -26.44 16.43
C MET A 224 -1.62 -27.86 16.06
N ASN A 225 -0.52 -27.95 15.34
CA ASN A 225 0.17 -29.20 15.03
C ASN A 225 1.69 -28.95 15.01
N ASN A 226 2.48 -29.93 14.59
CA ASN A 226 3.94 -29.82 14.50
C ASN A 226 4.41 -28.97 13.29
N GLN A 227 3.48 -28.44 12.50
CA GLN A 227 3.78 -27.54 11.39
C GLN A 227 3.40 -26.11 11.77
N ASP A 228 4.11 -25.15 11.22
CA ASP A 228 3.77 -23.75 11.40
C ASP A 228 2.43 -23.41 10.75
N VAL A 229 1.57 -22.72 11.50
CA VAL A 229 0.45 -21.97 10.97
C VAL A 229 0.79 -20.50 11.00
N SER A 230 0.52 -19.80 9.92
CA SER A 230 0.83 -18.37 9.80
C SER A 230 -0.40 -17.51 9.99
N PHE A 231 -0.25 -16.45 10.78
CA PHE A 231 -1.24 -15.38 10.95
C PHE A 231 -0.61 -14.07 10.48
N TYR A 232 -1.41 -13.25 9.81
CA TYR A 232 -0.98 -12.04 9.16
C TYR A 232 -1.79 -10.84 9.63
N PHE A 233 -1.11 -9.72 9.86
CA PHE A 233 -1.74 -8.46 10.25
C PHE A 233 -1.08 -7.31 9.50
N ILE A 234 -1.88 -6.42 8.95
CA ILE A 234 -1.42 -5.13 8.48
C ILE A 234 -1.64 -4.11 9.59
N LEU A 235 -0.57 -3.43 9.97
CA LEU A 235 -0.54 -2.49 11.06
C LEU A 235 0.15 -1.19 10.60
N ASN A 236 -0.23 -0.07 11.19
CA ASN A 236 0.54 1.15 11.00
C ASN A 236 1.88 1.03 11.73
N GLY A 237 2.96 1.26 11.02
CA GLY A 237 4.32 1.30 11.55
C GLY A 237 4.77 2.73 11.86
N GLY A 238 5.87 2.85 12.58
CA GLY A 238 6.59 4.12 12.75
C GLY A 238 7.35 4.52 11.49
N GLU A 239 7.85 5.74 11.48
CA GLU A 239 8.63 6.25 10.37
C GLU A 239 9.84 5.35 10.09
N ASN A 240 10.04 5.04 8.82
CA ASN A 240 11.22 4.36 8.32
C ASN A 240 12.04 5.39 7.55
N ASP A 241 13.12 5.87 8.16
CA ASP A 241 14.06 6.82 7.56
C ASP A 241 15.06 6.16 6.58
N GLY A 242 14.84 4.88 6.26
CA GLY A 242 15.73 4.07 5.44
C GLY A 242 16.83 3.38 6.25
N ASN A 243 16.88 3.61 7.56
CA ASN A 243 17.77 2.91 8.47
C ASN A 243 16.92 1.92 9.29
N ILE A 244 16.93 0.64 8.90
CA ILE A 244 16.16 -0.39 9.60
C ILE A 244 16.79 -0.66 10.98
N ASP A 245 16.67 0.31 11.90
CA ASP A 245 16.96 0.06 13.32
C ASP A 245 15.65 -0.01 14.11
N PRO A 246 15.12 -1.21 14.40
CA PRO A 246 13.90 -1.38 15.16
C PRO A 246 13.98 -0.74 16.56
N LYS A 247 15.17 -0.50 17.10
CA LYS A 247 15.38 0.13 18.40
C LYS A 247 15.19 1.65 18.36
N ALA A 248 15.26 2.24 17.16
CA ALA A 248 15.02 3.68 16.99
C ALA A 248 13.53 4.04 17.02
N VAL A 249 12.63 3.09 16.72
CA VAL A 249 11.18 3.31 16.63
C VAL A 249 10.54 3.15 18.01
N LYS A 250 10.61 4.18 18.83
CA LYS A 250 10.16 4.12 20.25
C LYS A 250 8.63 4.05 20.45
N ASN A 251 7.81 4.31 19.43
CA ASN A 251 6.39 4.58 19.61
C ASN A 251 5.44 3.54 19.00
N HIS A 252 5.95 2.44 18.46
CA HIS A 252 5.14 1.43 17.77
C HIS A 252 5.51 0.02 18.26
N SER A 253 5.82 -0.12 19.55
CA SER A 253 6.02 -1.44 20.15
C SER A 253 4.71 -2.23 20.16
N VAL A 254 4.81 -3.53 19.94
CA VAL A 254 3.66 -4.44 19.92
C VAL A 254 3.81 -5.49 21.00
N ASN A 255 2.79 -5.62 21.81
CA ASN A 255 2.62 -6.72 22.75
C ASN A 255 1.75 -7.79 22.09
N LEU A 256 2.12 -9.04 22.26
CA LEU A 256 1.39 -10.20 21.77
C LEU A 256 0.78 -10.97 22.96
N THR A 257 -0.52 -11.28 22.84
CA THR A 257 -1.18 -12.23 23.74
C THR A 257 -1.75 -13.37 22.90
N ILE A 258 -1.43 -14.62 23.29
CA ILE A 258 -1.99 -15.84 22.68
C ILE A 258 -2.81 -16.54 23.76
N GLU A 259 -4.07 -16.79 23.47
CA GLU A 259 -4.98 -17.57 24.30
C GLU A 259 -5.23 -18.90 23.60
N TYR A 260 -5.05 -20.01 24.33
CA TYR A 260 -5.23 -21.34 23.74
C TYR A 260 -5.75 -22.36 24.77
N THR A 261 -6.44 -23.38 24.26
CA THR A 261 -7.04 -24.43 25.09
C THR A 261 -6.42 -25.79 24.75
N ARG A 262 -6.09 -26.57 25.81
CA ARG A 262 -5.62 -27.96 25.68
C ARG A 262 -6.17 -28.79 26.85
N ASN A 263 -6.74 -29.97 26.54
CA ASN A 263 -7.25 -30.90 27.55
C ASN A 263 -8.19 -30.21 28.57
N ASN A 264 -9.12 -29.37 28.11
CA ASN A 264 -10.02 -28.54 28.92
C ASN A 264 -9.32 -27.57 29.89
N LYS A 265 -8.05 -27.30 29.66
CA LYS A 265 -7.30 -26.25 30.37
C LYS A 265 -7.10 -25.07 29.44
N TYR A 266 -7.32 -23.89 29.98
CA TYR A 266 -7.15 -22.63 29.27
C TYR A 266 -5.82 -21.99 29.65
N TYR A 267 -5.09 -21.51 28.65
CA TYR A 267 -3.78 -20.91 28.80
C TYR A 267 -3.78 -19.51 28.19
N ILE A 268 -3.15 -18.57 28.85
CA ILE A 268 -2.89 -17.22 28.34
C ILE A 268 -1.38 -16.99 28.44
N THR A 269 -0.78 -16.63 27.33
CA THR A 269 0.62 -16.21 27.31
C THR A 269 0.72 -14.82 26.70
N ARG A 270 1.48 -13.95 27.36
CA ARG A 270 1.74 -12.59 26.91
C ARG A 270 3.23 -12.39 26.68
N ARG A 271 3.55 -11.77 25.55
CA ARG A 271 4.88 -11.23 25.24
C ARG A 271 4.77 -9.72 25.12
N ASP A 272 5.37 -9.02 26.08
CA ASP A 272 5.58 -7.59 25.98
C ASP A 272 6.76 -7.32 25.02
N ASP A 273 6.68 -6.22 24.27
CA ASP A 273 7.70 -5.81 23.32
C ASP A 273 8.09 -6.94 22.32
N LEU A 274 7.08 -7.58 21.68
CA LEU A 274 7.31 -8.56 20.63
C LEU A 274 8.25 -7.98 19.55
N SER A 275 8.07 -6.72 19.23
CA SER A 275 8.98 -5.96 18.39
C SER A 275 9.40 -4.69 19.10
N PRO A 276 10.66 -4.27 19.00
CA PRO A 276 11.08 -2.96 19.50
C PRO A 276 10.35 -1.81 18.81
N GLY A 277 9.75 -2.05 17.65
CA GLY A 277 8.88 -1.16 16.90
C GLY A 277 8.52 -1.73 15.53
N LEU A 278 7.29 -1.48 15.07
CA LEU A 278 6.90 -1.78 13.70
C LEU A 278 7.43 -0.68 12.77
N LEU A 279 8.12 -1.07 11.71
CA LEU A 279 8.66 -0.17 10.70
C LEU A 279 7.72 -0.14 9.48
N SER A 280 7.32 1.04 9.06
CA SER A 280 6.56 1.24 7.82
C SER A 280 7.30 0.67 6.62
N GLY A 281 6.58 -0.01 5.73
CA GLY A 281 7.14 -0.64 4.53
C GLY A 281 7.98 -1.89 4.81
N CYS A 282 7.87 -2.48 6.00
CA CYS A 282 8.62 -3.68 6.37
C CYS A 282 7.70 -4.86 6.70
N ILE A 283 8.24 -6.07 6.51
CA ILE A 283 7.66 -7.33 6.97
C ILE A 283 8.36 -7.72 8.26
N HIS A 284 7.59 -7.86 9.32
CA HIS A 284 8.04 -8.37 10.61
C HIS A 284 7.59 -9.81 10.77
N LYS A 285 8.52 -10.76 10.82
CA LYS A 285 8.26 -12.19 10.93
C LYS A 285 8.72 -12.71 12.28
N TYR A 286 7.83 -13.42 12.98
CA TYR A 286 8.15 -14.09 14.25
C TYR A 286 7.78 -15.57 14.18
N ASN A 287 8.67 -16.42 14.66
CA ASN A 287 8.46 -17.86 14.77
C ASN A 287 8.25 -18.21 16.25
N ILE A 288 7.13 -18.82 16.56
CA ILE A 288 6.66 -19.11 17.90
C ILE A 288 6.39 -20.61 18.05
N VAL A 289 6.93 -21.19 19.13
CA VAL A 289 6.66 -22.56 19.52
C VAL A 289 5.91 -22.55 20.84
N VAL A 290 4.77 -23.25 20.88
CA VAL A 290 4.05 -23.54 22.13
C VAL A 290 4.43 -24.96 22.58
N LYS A 291 5.08 -25.07 23.73
CA LYS A 291 5.59 -26.33 24.29
C LYS A 291 5.45 -26.34 25.80
N ASP A 292 4.93 -27.45 26.34
CA ASP A 292 4.78 -27.67 27.79
C ASP A 292 4.05 -26.52 28.53
N GLY A 293 3.11 -25.87 27.82
CA GLY A 293 2.40 -24.70 28.33
C GLY A 293 3.18 -23.38 28.19
N ASN A 294 4.39 -23.41 27.65
CA ASN A 294 5.24 -22.25 27.42
C ASN A 294 5.14 -21.78 25.98
N VAL A 295 5.28 -20.47 25.76
CA VAL A 295 5.41 -19.86 24.44
C VAL A 295 6.85 -19.39 24.26
N ILE A 296 7.51 -19.89 23.24
CA ILE A 296 8.93 -19.65 22.96
C ILE A 296 9.01 -18.94 21.60
N ILE A 297 9.62 -17.76 21.56
CA ILE A 297 10.00 -17.13 20.30
C ILE A 297 11.31 -17.77 19.88
N THR A 298 11.29 -18.54 18.78
CA THR A 298 12.46 -19.28 18.30
C THR A 298 13.28 -18.47 17.30
N GLY A 299 12.79 -17.31 16.90
CA GLY A 299 13.48 -16.40 16.01
C GLY A 299 12.50 -15.58 15.17
N GLY A 300 13.05 -14.77 14.30
CA GLY A 300 12.27 -13.92 13.38
C GLY A 300 13.17 -13.14 12.44
N SER A 301 12.59 -12.31 11.63
CA SER A 301 13.29 -11.37 10.75
C SER A 301 12.46 -10.11 10.52
N ILE A 302 13.15 -9.02 10.21
CA ILE A 302 12.54 -7.81 9.69
C ILE A 302 13.19 -7.55 8.33
N SER A 303 12.38 -7.44 7.29
CA SER A 303 12.83 -7.22 5.91
C SER A 303 12.00 -6.13 5.25
N GLY A 304 12.54 -5.50 4.21
CA GLY A 304 11.78 -4.57 3.40
C GLY A 304 10.59 -5.27 2.72
N TRP A 305 9.41 -4.66 2.76
CA TRP A 305 8.21 -5.21 2.09
C TRP A 305 8.22 -4.99 0.59
N THR A 306 9.01 -4.02 0.13
CA THR A 306 9.13 -3.72 -1.30
C THR A 306 10.26 -4.54 -1.91
N PRO A 307 10.00 -5.41 -2.92
CA PRO A 307 11.03 -6.21 -3.57
C PRO A 307 12.11 -5.33 -4.19
N GLY A 308 13.37 -5.72 -4.01
CA GLY A 308 14.53 -5.07 -4.61
C GLY A 308 15.16 -3.95 -3.77
N ASN A 309 14.73 -3.73 -2.55
CA ASN A 309 15.56 -3.07 -1.55
C ASN A 309 16.58 -4.09 -1.05
N GLU A 310 17.86 -3.83 -1.30
CA GLU A 310 18.99 -4.66 -0.84
C GLU A 310 19.31 -4.40 0.63
N GLU A 311 18.29 -4.14 1.46
CA GLU A 311 18.48 -3.99 2.89
C GLU A 311 18.69 -5.38 3.50
N GLU A 312 19.76 -5.54 4.28
CA GLU A 312 20.03 -6.79 4.99
C GLU A 312 18.89 -7.09 5.97
N ASP A 313 18.38 -8.30 5.94
CA ASP A 313 17.36 -8.77 6.89
C ASP A 313 17.90 -8.68 8.32
N ILE A 314 17.13 -8.08 9.21
CA ILE A 314 17.44 -8.13 10.63
C ILE A 314 17.00 -9.47 11.19
N VAL A 315 17.93 -10.24 11.69
CA VAL A 315 17.64 -11.53 12.34
C VAL A 315 17.30 -11.30 13.82
N ILE A 316 16.14 -11.78 14.23
CA ILE A 316 15.71 -11.77 15.63
C ILE A 316 16.10 -13.10 16.26
N ASN A 317 16.96 -13.04 17.27
CA ASN A 317 17.34 -14.22 18.05
C ASN A 317 16.20 -14.67 18.96
N GLY A 318 16.05 -15.99 19.12
CA GLY A 318 15.02 -16.55 19.99
C GLY A 318 15.28 -16.25 21.46
N GLU A 319 14.20 -16.01 22.20
CA GLU A 319 14.21 -15.88 23.67
C GLU A 319 13.15 -16.80 24.26
N GLU A 320 13.49 -17.47 25.37
CA GLU A 320 12.54 -18.25 26.15
C GLU A 320 11.75 -17.35 27.09
N ILE A 321 10.41 -17.43 27.03
CA ILE A 321 9.51 -16.66 27.87
C ILE A 321 8.90 -17.60 28.92
N ASN A 322 9.19 -17.34 30.17
CA ASN A 322 8.51 -18.03 31.26
C ASN A 322 7.06 -17.56 31.38
N PRO A 323 6.06 -18.46 31.29
CA PRO A 323 4.66 -18.08 31.39
C PRO A 323 4.35 -17.61 32.82
N GLN A 324 3.57 -16.54 32.91
CA GLN A 324 2.83 -16.27 34.14
C GLN A 324 1.62 -17.22 34.15
N THR A 325 1.70 -18.28 34.93
CA THR A 325 0.58 -19.18 35.19
C THR A 325 -0.42 -18.45 36.09
N ASN A 326 -1.45 -17.88 35.53
CA ASN A 326 -2.63 -17.53 36.29
C ASN A 326 -3.49 -18.79 36.45
N ASN A 327 -3.34 -19.47 37.58
CA ASN A 327 -4.33 -20.40 38.07
C ASN A 327 -5.60 -19.60 38.37
N MET A 328 -6.58 -19.64 37.47
CA MET A 328 -7.93 -19.26 37.88
C MET A 328 -8.53 -20.40 38.68
N LEU A 329 -8.87 -20.09 39.94
CA LEU A 329 -9.71 -20.87 40.83
C LEU A 329 -11.14 -20.99 40.30
#